data_a71d87b09c33a750b0b19c16cab9b4b9
#
_entry.id   a71d87b09c33a750b0b19c16cab9b4b9
#
_cell.length_a   1.000
_cell.length_b   1.000
_cell.length_c   1.000
_cell.angle_alpha   90.00
_cell.angle_beta   90.00
_cell.angle_gamma   90.00
#
_symmetry.space_group_name_H-M   'P 1'
#
loop_
_entity.id
_entity.type
_entity.pdbx_description
1 polymer ?
#
loop_
_entity_poly.entity_id
_entity_poly.type
_entity_poly.pdbx_seq_one_letter_code
_entity_poly.pdbx_strand_id
1 'polypeptide(L)'
;VGTWMHDSLISYLTTGQSQKTYDSTTKYSDVIMKAAQDFGMNAYYIASKIKQENGGRTNAATAVNGSTSPFQGIYNYFNIGAYAGAKDGLAWAAGFLKANTNTMLYSNDPNVDPTGGVATPISNGQYMTWRANKGNYYYVRLYNETSSGYQEGASGYVAKSDCRTSYLGDTSNGYGRPWSNPYKAIYYGTKYVANSFKTQNSGYLQKFNVSPSSQNKYTNEYMKNVQGAASEAVM
;
A
#
# COMPACT_ATOMS: atom_id res chain seq x y z
N VAL A 1 12.13 27.73 -7.28
CA VAL A 1 11.62 26.51 -7.90
C VAL A 1 10.20 26.81 -8.34
N GLY A 2 9.97 26.84 -9.68
CA GLY A 2 8.78 27.44 -10.23
C GLY A 2 7.49 26.71 -9.93
N THR A 3 6.43 27.46 -9.75
CA THR A 3 5.04 27.00 -9.58
C THR A 3 4.59 26.03 -10.68
N TRP A 4 5.16 26.13 -11.89
CA TRP A 4 4.79 25.29 -13.03
C TRP A 4 5.01 23.79 -12.82
N MET A 5 6.08 23.40 -12.13
CA MET A 5 6.38 21.99 -11.86
C MET A 5 5.40 21.43 -10.81
N HIS A 6 5.03 22.27 -9.87
CA HIS A 6 4.02 21.99 -8.87
C HIS A 6 2.65 21.79 -9.51
N ASP A 7 2.22 22.70 -10.37
CA ASP A 7 0.91 22.65 -11.00
C ASP A 7 0.77 21.51 -12.01
N SER A 8 1.83 21.25 -12.81
CA SER A 8 1.81 20.13 -13.77
C SER A 8 1.80 18.78 -13.09
N LEU A 9 2.52 18.63 -11.96
CA LEU A 9 2.53 17.38 -11.22
C LEU A 9 1.19 17.12 -10.51
N ILE A 10 0.56 18.17 -9.98
CA ILE A 10 -0.74 18.08 -9.36
C ILE A 10 -1.82 17.85 -10.40
N SER A 11 -1.76 18.54 -11.52
CA SER A 11 -2.64 18.29 -12.66
C SER A 11 -2.54 16.82 -13.11
N TYR A 12 -1.33 16.27 -13.13
CA TYR A 12 -1.11 14.88 -13.45
C TYR A 12 -1.74 13.90 -12.44
N LEU A 13 -1.56 14.15 -11.14
CA LEU A 13 -2.14 13.33 -10.08
C LEU A 13 -3.67 13.46 -10.00
N THR A 14 -4.22 14.53 -10.56
CA THR A 14 -5.64 14.88 -10.47
C THR A 14 -6.36 14.94 -11.81
N THR A 15 -5.71 14.54 -12.91
CA THR A 15 -6.32 14.59 -14.24
C THR A 15 -7.62 13.79 -14.27
N GLY A 16 -8.74 14.45 -14.64
CA GLY A 16 -10.10 13.90 -14.57
C GLY A 16 -10.84 14.18 -13.27
N GLN A 17 -10.14 14.71 -12.26
CA GLN A 17 -10.75 15.22 -11.03
C GLN A 17 -10.16 16.59 -10.79
N SER A 18 -10.91 17.67 -11.12
CA SER A 18 -10.51 19.05 -10.83
C SER A 18 -9.78 19.15 -9.49
N GLN A 19 -8.59 19.76 -9.42
CA GLN A 19 -7.72 20.02 -8.25
C GLN A 19 -8.32 19.62 -6.89
N LYS A 20 -8.63 18.33 -6.73
CA LYS A 20 -9.39 17.90 -5.57
C LYS A 20 -8.49 17.77 -4.37
N THR A 21 -8.88 18.47 -3.40
CA THR A 21 -8.56 18.27 -2.01
C THR A 21 -9.18 16.95 -1.54
N TYR A 22 -8.47 16.21 -0.72
CA TYR A 22 -9.02 14.98 -0.14
C TYR A 22 -10.25 15.26 0.76
N ASP A 23 -10.43 16.50 1.18
CA ASP A 23 -11.49 16.98 2.07
C ASP A 23 -12.14 18.29 1.59
N SER A 24 -12.06 18.61 0.30
CA SER A 24 -12.49 19.87 -0.31
C SER A 24 -11.70 21.14 0.09
N THR A 25 -10.77 21.08 1.03
CA THR A 25 -10.00 22.21 1.54
C THR A 25 -8.49 22.06 1.41
N THR A 26 -7.95 20.84 1.50
CA THR A 26 -6.50 20.56 1.46
C THR A 26 -6.07 20.14 0.06
N LYS A 27 -5.11 20.80 -0.54
CA LYS A 27 -4.56 20.46 -1.85
C LYS A 27 -3.60 19.27 -1.75
N TYR A 28 -3.51 18.47 -2.81
CA TYR A 28 -2.53 17.38 -2.89
C TYR A 28 -1.09 17.87 -2.69
N SER A 29 -0.74 19.05 -3.22
CA SER A 29 0.54 19.71 -2.98
C SER A 29 0.83 19.94 -1.50
N ASP A 30 -0.19 20.38 -0.75
CA ASP A 30 -0.02 20.70 0.66
C ASP A 30 0.25 19.42 1.46
N VAL A 31 -0.40 18.32 1.09
CA VAL A 31 -0.12 16.99 1.68
C VAL A 31 1.30 16.55 1.38
N ILE A 32 1.77 16.69 0.13
CA ILE A 32 3.13 16.32 -0.27
C ILE A 32 4.16 17.18 0.47
N MET A 33 3.93 18.51 0.54
CA MET A 33 4.81 19.43 1.26
C MET A 33 4.86 19.12 2.75
N LYS A 34 3.70 18.88 3.37
CA LYS A 34 3.64 18.48 4.78
C LYS A 34 4.37 17.17 5.05
N ALA A 35 4.14 16.16 4.24
CA ALA A 35 4.83 14.86 4.38
C ALA A 35 6.35 15.00 4.17
N ALA A 36 6.76 15.83 3.20
CA ALA A 36 8.17 16.14 2.96
C ALA A 36 8.84 16.76 4.19
N GLN A 37 8.16 17.74 4.79
CA GLN A 37 8.65 18.44 6.00
C GLN A 37 8.71 17.50 7.20
N ASP A 38 7.62 16.78 7.49
CA ASP A 38 7.52 15.93 8.68
C ASP A 38 8.49 14.74 8.65
N PHE A 39 8.77 14.20 7.46
CA PHE A 39 9.63 13.01 7.31
C PHE A 39 11.02 13.33 6.75
N GLY A 40 11.35 14.60 6.54
CA GLY A 40 12.66 15.03 6.06
C GLY A 40 12.98 14.51 4.65
N MET A 41 11.97 14.49 3.76
CA MET A 41 12.09 14.07 2.38
C MET A 41 12.02 15.28 1.43
N ASN A 42 12.57 15.12 0.23
CA ASN A 42 12.40 16.13 -0.81
C ASN A 42 10.99 16.03 -1.44
N ALA A 43 10.24 17.13 -1.47
CA ALA A 43 8.86 17.13 -1.99
C ALA A 43 8.79 16.73 -3.48
N TYR A 44 9.79 17.14 -4.28
CA TYR A 44 9.87 16.74 -5.69
C TYR A 44 10.17 15.25 -5.87
N TYR A 45 10.99 14.70 -4.99
CA TYR A 45 11.24 13.25 -4.96
C TYR A 45 9.94 12.49 -4.69
N ILE A 46 9.17 12.91 -3.68
CA ILE A 46 7.88 12.29 -3.35
C ILE A 46 6.93 12.36 -4.55
N ALA A 47 6.80 13.53 -5.14
CA ALA A 47 5.92 13.77 -6.27
C ALA A 47 6.34 12.97 -7.52
N SER A 48 7.65 12.95 -7.84
CA SER A 48 8.21 12.16 -8.95
C SER A 48 8.01 10.67 -8.71
N LYS A 49 8.14 10.22 -7.47
CA LYS A 49 7.92 8.83 -7.09
C LYS A 49 6.46 8.42 -7.31
N ILE A 50 5.50 9.23 -6.85
CA ILE A 50 4.08 9.01 -7.11
C ILE A 50 3.81 8.94 -8.62
N LYS A 51 4.38 9.87 -9.40
CA LYS A 51 4.26 9.87 -10.86
C LYS A 51 4.81 8.59 -11.48
N GLN A 52 6.00 8.17 -11.08
CA GLN A 52 6.65 6.96 -11.56
C GLN A 52 5.82 5.71 -11.29
N GLU A 53 5.34 5.54 -10.06
CA GLU A 53 4.58 4.37 -9.64
C GLU A 53 3.22 4.25 -10.34
N ASN A 54 2.67 5.37 -10.79
CA ASN A 54 1.37 5.41 -11.46
C ASN A 54 1.47 5.57 -12.99
N GLY A 55 2.66 5.46 -13.56
CA GLY A 55 2.91 5.28 -14.98
C GLY A 55 2.76 6.51 -15.86
N GLY A 56 2.76 7.72 -15.31
CA GLY A 56 2.74 8.94 -16.10
C GLY A 56 1.47 9.17 -16.95
N ARG A 57 0.39 8.43 -16.73
CA ARG A 57 -0.80 8.45 -17.60
C ARG A 57 -1.87 9.39 -17.09
N THR A 58 -2.61 9.99 -18.03
CA THR A 58 -3.77 10.87 -17.74
C THR A 58 -4.92 10.17 -17.05
N ASN A 59 -5.04 8.85 -17.24
CA ASN A 59 -5.95 8.00 -16.46
C ASN A 59 -5.15 7.42 -15.31
N ALA A 60 -5.32 8.01 -14.15
CA ALA A 60 -4.70 7.55 -12.93
C ALA A 60 -4.88 6.02 -12.77
N ALA A 61 -3.80 5.33 -12.43
CA ALA A 61 -3.88 3.93 -12.08
C ALA A 61 -5.00 3.73 -11.04
N THR A 62 -5.72 2.64 -11.13
CA THR A 62 -6.88 2.36 -10.27
C THR A 62 -6.57 2.44 -8.78
N ALA A 63 -5.29 2.24 -8.39
CA ALA A 63 -4.83 2.37 -7.00
C ALA A 63 -4.85 3.81 -6.45
N VAL A 64 -4.96 4.84 -7.28
CA VAL A 64 -4.95 6.25 -6.83
C VAL A 64 -6.29 6.96 -6.95
N ASN A 65 -7.29 6.34 -7.58
CA ASN A 65 -8.62 6.93 -7.73
C ASN A 65 -9.68 6.34 -6.77
N GLY A 66 -9.31 5.31 -6.00
CA GLY A 66 -10.21 4.68 -5.03
C GLY A 66 -11.36 3.89 -5.65
N SER A 67 -11.29 3.53 -6.94
CA SER A 67 -12.41 2.85 -7.64
C SER A 67 -12.20 1.35 -7.81
N THR A 68 -11.05 0.80 -7.39
CA THR A 68 -10.72 -0.60 -7.64
C THR A 68 -11.56 -1.55 -6.79
N SER A 69 -12.36 -2.38 -7.45
CA SER A 69 -13.03 -3.49 -6.77
C SER A 69 -12.00 -4.60 -6.44
N PRO A 70 -12.08 -5.19 -5.24
CA PRO A 70 -13.07 -4.97 -4.17
C PRO A 70 -12.63 -3.89 -3.13
N PHE A 71 -11.63 -3.09 -3.40
CA PHE A 71 -11.03 -2.12 -2.46
C PHE A 71 -11.48 -0.67 -2.71
N GLN A 72 -12.78 -0.47 -3.02
CA GLN A 72 -13.31 0.88 -3.23
C GLN A 72 -13.06 1.77 -2.00
N GLY A 73 -12.61 3.00 -2.25
CA GLY A 73 -12.27 3.95 -1.20
C GLY A 73 -10.92 3.72 -0.54
N ILE A 74 -10.11 2.77 -1.04
CA ILE A 74 -8.73 2.55 -0.60
C ILE A 74 -7.77 3.09 -1.67
N TYR A 75 -6.69 3.72 -1.21
CA TYR A 75 -5.72 4.41 -2.06
C TYR A 75 -4.30 3.91 -1.77
N ASN A 76 -3.44 3.85 -2.81
CA ASN A 76 -2.03 3.52 -2.66
C ASN A 76 -1.21 4.22 -3.76
N TYR A 77 -0.64 5.36 -3.44
CA TYR A 77 0.10 6.19 -4.40
C TYR A 77 1.52 5.69 -4.70
N PHE A 78 2.05 4.80 -3.86
CA PHE A 78 3.44 4.32 -3.94
C PHE A 78 3.55 2.85 -4.30
N ASN A 79 2.45 2.19 -4.64
CA ASN A 79 2.39 0.74 -4.90
C ASN A 79 3.03 -0.13 -3.79
N ILE A 80 3.05 0.36 -2.55
CA ILE A 80 3.60 -0.38 -1.41
C ILE A 80 2.81 -1.67 -1.23
N GLY A 81 3.52 -2.80 -1.12
CA GLY A 81 2.89 -4.12 -0.98
C GLY A 81 2.33 -4.72 -2.27
N ALA A 82 2.52 -4.09 -3.42
CA ALA A 82 2.03 -4.56 -4.72
C ALA A 82 2.91 -5.67 -5.32
N TYR A 83 3.14 -6.76 -4.57
CA TYR A 83 4.05 -7.84 -4.97
C TYR A 83 3.57 -8.64 -6.18
N ALA A 84 2.27 -8.83 -6.31
CA ALA A 84 1.63 -9.55 -7.42
C ALA A 84 0.66 -8.67 -8.21
N GLY A 85 0.66 -7.37 -7.96
CA GLY A 85 -0.16 -6.40 -8.68
C GLY A 85 -0.90 -5.40 -7.80
N ALA A 86 -1.69 -4.53 -8.43
CA ALA A 86 -2.36 -3.41 -7.77
C ALA A 86 -3.30 -3.84 -6.63
N LYS A 87 -4.01 -4.97 -6.77
CA LYS A 87 -4.91 -5.48 -5.72
C LYS A 87 -4.16 -5.84 -4.45
N ASP A 88 -2.95 -6.41 -4.54
CA ASP A 88 -2.12 -6.70 -3.37
C ASP A 88 -1.70 -5.41 -2.65
N GLY A 89 -1.30 -4.39 -3.40
CA GLY A 89 -0.97 -3.08 -2.83
C GLY A 89 -2.16 -2.42 -2.14
N LEU A 90 -3.37 -2.57 -2.68
CA LEU A 90 -4.59 -2.05 -2.04
C LEU A 90 -4.98 -2.88 -0.81
N ALA A 91 -4.79 -4.20 -0.83
CA ALA A 91 -4.98 -5.04 0.35
C ALA A 91 -4.03 -4.65 1.48
N TRP A 92 -2.77 -4.36 1.14
CA TRP A 92 -1.80 -3.83 2.09
C TRP A 92 -2.24 -2.49 2.67
N ALA A 93 -2.66 -1.55 1.82
CA ALA A 93 -3.14 -0.22 2.21
C ALA A 93 -4.42 -0.28 3.06
N ALA A 94 -5.27 -1.24 2.82
CA ALA A 94 -6.47 -1.51 3.62
C ALA A 94 -6.17 -2.21 4.95
N GLY A 95 -5.04 -2.93 5.05
CA GLY A 95 -4.70 -3.73 6.22
C GLY A 95 -5.44 -5.07 6.25
N PHE A 96 -5.71 -5.69 5.11
CA PHE A 96 -6.32 -7.01 5.01
C PHE A 96 -5.31 -8.14 5.14
N LEU A 97 -5.82 -9.32 5.50
CA LEU A 97 -5.09 -10.59 5.38
C LEU A 97 -5.29 -11.19 4.00
N LYS A 98 -4.33 -12.00 3.57
CA LYS A 98 -4.43 -12.82 2.37
C LYS A 98 -3.95 -14.25 2.68
N ALA A 99 -4.72 -15.25 2.29
CA ALA A 99 -4.24 -16.64 2.32
C ALA A 99 -3.06 -16.79 1.34
N ASN A 100 -1.95 -17.38 1.79
CA ASN A 100 -0.75 -17.62 0.96
C ASN A 100 -0.65 -19.07 0.47
N THR A 101 -1.61 -19.90 0.85
CA THR A 101 -1.78 -21.29 0.42
C THR A 101 -3.27 -21.65 0.46
N ASN A 102 -3.64 -22.80 -0.09
CA ASN A 102 -4.95 -23.39 0.17
C ASN A 102 -5.02 -23.79 1.63
N THR A 103 -6.06 -23.39 2.34
CA THR A 103 -6.22 -23.60 3.78
C THR A 103 -7.69 -23.78 4.14
N MET A 104 -8.00 -23.81 5.44
CA MET A 104 -9.34 -24.03 5.95
C MET A 104 -9.77 -22.88 6.86
N LEU A 105 -11.04 -22.49 6.75
CA LEU A 105 -11.73 -21.63 7.70
C LEU A 105 -12.52 -22.51 8.67
N TYR A 106 -12.15 -22.50 9.92
CA TYR A 106 -12.80 -23.27 10.97
C TYR A 106 -13.90 -22.46 11.65
N SER A 107 -15.04 -23.06 11.89
CA SER A 107 -16.16 -22.38 12.58
C SER A 107 -15.91 -22.16 14.06
N ASN A 108 -15.17 -23.07 14.72
CA ASN A 108 -14.83 -23.02 16.13
C ASN A 108 -13.34 -22.68 16.31
N ASP A 109 -13.00 -22.08 17.46
CA ASP A 109 -11.60 -21.79 17.79
C ASP A 109 -10.79 -23.08 17.98
N PRO A 110 -9.85 -23.43 17.09
CA PRO A 110 -9.11 -24.69 17.20
C PRO A 110 -8.16 -24.77 18.40
N ASN A 111 -7.89 -23.63 19.07
CA ASN A 111 -7.16 -23.67 20.36
C ASN A 111 -8.01 -24.18 21.51
N VAL A 112 -9.35 -24.13 21.38
CA VAL A 112 -10.32 -24.57 22.39
C VAL A 112 -10.97 -25.89 21.98
N ASP A 113 -11.35 -25.96 20.70
CA ASP A 113 -11.94 -27.16 20.09
C ASP A 113 -11.00 -27.70 19.01
N PRO A 114 -10.18 -28.75 19.29
CA PRO A 114 -9.22 -29.29 18.34
C PRO A 114 -9.84 -29.79 17.02
N THR A 115 -11.15 -30.06 17.00
CA THR A 115 -11.83 -30.42 15.74
C THR A 115 -12.03 -29.21 14.82
N GLY A 116 -11.99 -27.98 15.39
CA GLY A 116 -12.26 -26.74 14.65
C GLY A 116 -13.71 -26.60 14.20
N GLY A 117 -14.58 -27.52 14.53
CA GLY A 117 -15.96 -27.54 14.07
C GLY A 117 -16.09 -27.81 12.57
N VAL A 118 -16.97 -27.06 11.88
CA VAL A 118 -17.09 -27.14 10.41
C VAL A 118 -15.90 -26.43 9.75
N ALA A 119 -15.22 -27.13 8.85
CA ALA A 119 -14.10 -26.58 8.09
C ALA A 119 -14.55 -26.24 6.64
N THR A 120 -14.41 -24.98 6.25
CA THR A 120 -14.70 -24.50 4.90
C THR A 120 -13.40 -24.26 4.14
N PRO A 121 -13.20 -24.81 2.94
CA PRO A 121 -12.01 -24.56 2.16
C PRO A 121 -11.85 -23.08 1.79
N ILE A 122 -10.62 -22.57 1.92
CA ILE A 122 -10.20 -21.24 1.46
C ILE A 122 -9.11 -21.44 0.40
N SER A 123 -9.27 -20.81 -0.75
CA SER A 123 -8.27 -20.84 -1.82
C SER A 123 -7.09 -19.91 -1.52
N ASN A 124 -5.91 -20.30 -1.99
CA ASN A 124 -4.77 -19.39 -2.07
C ASN A 124 -5.17 -18.07 -2.75
N GLY A 125 -4.77 -16.97 -2.16
CA GLY A 125 -5.11 -15.63 -2.67
C GLY A 125 -6.40 -15.02 -2.12
N GLN A 126 -7.19 -15.77 -1.34
CA GLN A 126 -8.40 -15.25 -0.71
C GLN A 126 -8.07 -14.11 0.26
N TYR A 127 -8.71 -12.96 0.07
CA TYR A 127 -8.63 -11.85 1.01
C TYR A 127 -9.60 -12.03 2.18
N MET A 128 -9.17 -11.54 3.36
CA MET A 128 -9.92 -11.65 4.60
C MET A 128 -9.76 -10.38 5.42
N THR A 129 -10.80 -9.95 6.11
CA THR A 129 -10.71 -8.90 7.12
C THR A 129 -10.29 -9.50 8.45
N TRP A 130 -9.21 -8.97 9.04
CA TRP A 130 -8.76 -9.37 10.37
C TRP A 130 -9.72 -8.84 11.44
N ARG A 131 -10.04 -9.67 12.41
CA ARG A 131 -10.92 -9.33 13.54
C ARG A 131 -10.21 -9.49 14.88
N ALA A 132 -9.47 -10.58 15.08
CA ALA A 132 -8.76 -10.84 16.33
C ALA A 132 -7.60 -11.82 16.16
N ASN A 133 -6.64 -11.74 17.10
CA ASN A 133 -5.62 -12.78 17.30
C ASN A 133 -6.16 -13.83 18.28
N LYS A 134 -6.00 -15.10 17.91
CA LYS A 134 -6.43 -16.24 18.73
C LYS A 134 -5.34 -17.33 18.69
N GLY A 135 -4.40 -17.25 19.61
CA GLY A 135 -3.29 -18.21 19.67
C GLY A 135 -2.56 -18.34 18.32
N ASN A 136 -2.58 -19.55 17.75
CA ASN A 136 -1.98 -19.84 16.43
C ASN A 136 -2.90 -19.49 15.26
N TYR A 137 -4.07 -18.91 15.51
CA TYR A 137 -5.08 -18.58 14.51
C TYR A 137 -5.38 -17.09 14.49
N TYR A 138 -5.90 -16.63 13.36
CA TYR A 138 -6.62 -15.36 13.23
C TYR A 138 -8.12 -15.65 13.19
N TYR A 139 -8.91 -14.87 13.93
CA TYR A 139 -10.34 -14.77 13.68
C TYR A 139 -10.57 -13.75 12.58
N VAL A 140 -11.21 -14.16 11.51
CA VAL A 140 -11.33 -13.40 10.26
C VAL A 140 -12.76 -13.48 9.71
N ARG A 141 -13.02 -12.60 8.74
CA ARG A 141 -14.19 -12.70 7.87
C ARG A 141 -13.72 -12.70 6.41
N LEU A 142 -14.23 -13.61 5.61
CA LEU A 142 -13.90 -13.69 4.20
C LEU A 142 -14.29 -12.40 3.48
N TYR A 143 -13.47 -12.01 2.53
CA TYR A 143 -13.68 -10.83 1.70
C TYR A 143 -13.87 -11.26 0.25
N ASN A 144 -15.13 -11.29 -0.18
CA ASN A 144 -15.53 -11.82 -1.46
C ASN A 144 -15.75 -10.71 -2.48
N GLU A 145 -15.15 -10.86 -3.65
CA GLU A 145 -15.43 -10.00 -4.80
C GLU A 145 -16.70 -10.48 -5.48
N THR A 146 -17.64 -9.58 -5.71
CA THR A 146 -18.87 -9.85 -6.46
C THR A 146 -19.00 -8.89 -7.64
N SER A 147 -19.89 -9.16 -8.57
CA SER A 147 -20.16 -8.27 -9.70
C SER A 147 -20.66 -6.88 -9.28
N SER A 148 -21.24 -6.76 -8.08
CA SER A 148 -21.73 -5.50 -7.50
C SER A 148 -20.74 -4.85 -6.53
N GLY A 149 -19.52 -5.39 -6.38
CA GLY A 149 -18.49 -4.90 -5.45
C GLY A 149 -18.16 -5.90 -4.35
N TYR A 150 -17.79 -5.39 -3.18
CA TYR A 150 -17.41 -6.22 -2.04
C TYR A 150 -18.60 -6.74 -1.24
N GLN A 151 -18.49 -8.00 -0.82
CA GLN A 151 -19.40 -8.59 0.16
C GLN A 151 -18.62 -9.38 1.21
N GLU A 152 -18.91 -9.12 2.49
CA GLU A 152 -18.38 -9.94 3.59
C GLU A 152 -19.03 -11.32 3.56
N GLY A 153 -18.17 -12.34 3.62
CA GLY A 153 -18.57 -13.74 3.67
C GLY A 153 -18.58 -14.31 5.09
N ALA A 154 -18.39 -15.62 5.16
CA ALA A 154 -18.34 -16.36 6.42
C ALA A 154 -17.23 -15.84 7.34
N SER A 155 -17.47 -15.92 8.66
CA SER A 155 -16.46 -15.66 9.69
C SER A 155 -15.94 -16.99 10.23
N GLY A 156 -14.68 -17.01 10.68
CA GLY A 156 -14.08 -18.18 11.28
C GLY A 156 -12.60 -17.99 11.59
N TYR A 157 -11.93 -19.09 11.85
CA TYR A 157 -10.54 -19.14 12.26
C TYR A 157 -9.67 -19.71 11.15
N VAL A 158 -8.56 -19.05 10.83
CA VAL A 158 -7.56 -19.48 9.83
C VAL A 158 -6.19 -19.55 10.49
N ALA A 159 -5.38 -20.55 10.14
CA ALA A 159 -4.03 -20.69 10.69
C ALA A 159 -3.14 -19.48 10.30
N LYS A 160 -2.40 -18.95 11.25
CA LYS A 160 -1.50 -17.82 11.03
C LYS A 160 -0.39 -18.15 10.04
N SER A 161 0.11 -19.39 10.05
CA SER A 161 1.10 -19.91 9.10
C SER A 161 0.68 -19.80 7.65
N ASP A 162 -0.64 -19.85 7.40
CA ASP A 162 -1.24 -19.90 6.08
C ASP A 162 -1.65 -18.51 5.57
N CYS A 163 -1.33 -17.48 6.36
CA CYS A 163 -1.69 -16.10 6.04
C CYS A 163 -0.46 -15.23 5.80
N ARG A 164 -0.54 -14.37 4.80
CA ARG A 164 0.41 -13.29 4.59
C ARG A 164 0.09 -12.14 5.54
N THR A 165 1.01 -11.88 6.47
CA THR A 165 0.84 -10.87 7.54
C THR A 165 1.19 -9.45 7.10
N SER A 166 1.91 -9.30 5.98
CA SER A 166 2.34 -7.99 5.48
C SER A 166 1.19 -7.03 5.13
N TYR A 167 -0.04 -7.55 5.04
CA TYR A 167 -1.25 -6.75 4.79
C TYR A 167 -2.00 -6.36 6.05
N LEU A 168 -1.65 -6.90 7.22
CA LEU A 168 -2.27 -6.45 8.48
C LEU A 168 -1.94 -4.99 8.74
N GLY A 169 -2.96 -4.27 9.18
CA GLY A 169 -2.79 -2.92 9.68
C GLY A 169 -1.82 -2.96 10.85
N ASP A 170 -0.58 -2.54 10.62
CA ASP A 170 0.38 -2.40 11.68
C ASP A 170 0.15 -1.08 12.39
N THR A 171 -0.58 -1.13 13.48
CA THR A 171 -0.76 0.01 14.37
C THR A 171 0.55 0.37 15.09
N SER A 172 1.49 -0.59 15.23
CA SER A 172 2.75 -0.38 15.93
C SER A 172 3.73 0.50 15.14
N ASN A 173 3.75 0.38 13.80
CA ASN A 173 4.61 1.20 12.94
C ASN A 173 4.00 2.55 12.56
N GLY A 174 2.76 2.79 12.95
CA GLY A 174 2.12 4.08 12.77
C GLY A 174 1.98 4.54 11.31
N TYR A 175 1.74 3.59 10.38
CA TYR A 175 1.48 3.91 8.96
C TYR A 175 0.02 4.26 8.67
N GLY A 176 -0.80 4.48 9.69
CA GLY A 176 -2.15 5.04 9.57
C GLY A 176 -3.13 4.28 8.69
N ARG A 177 -2.90 2.98 8.46
CA ARG A 177 -3.83 2.14 7.70
C ARG A 177 -5.15 1.91 8.46
N PRO A 178 -6.28 1.80 7.78
CA PRO A 178 -6.50 1.79 6.33
C PRO A 178 -6.29 3.17 5.68
N TRP A 179 -5.74 3.17 4.48
CA TRP A 179 -5.59 4.38 3.67
C TRP A 179 -6.88 4.70 2.92
N SER A 180 -7.87 5.14 3.67
CA SER A 180 -9.24 5.36 3.21
C SER A 180 -9.46 6.72 2.54
N ASN A 181 -8.41 7.50 2.34
CA ASN A 181 -8.43 8.75 1.59
C ASN A 181 -7.03 9.08 1.03
N PRO A 182 -6.94 9.96 0.03
CA PRO A 182 -5.67 10.38 -0.57
C PRO A 182 -4.65 10.94 0.43
N TYR A 183 -5.08 11.70 1.42
CA TYR A 183 -4.17 12.24 2.43
C TYR A 183 -3.40 11.13 3.14
N LYS A 184 -4.12 10.16 3.70
CA LYS A 184 -3.49 9.03 4.41
C LYS A 184 -2.51 8.27 3.51
N ALA A 185 -2.91 7.99 2.28
CA ALA A 185 -2.10 7.25 1.33
C ALA A 185 -0.82 7.99 0.95
N ILE A 186 -0.86 9.31 0.75
CA ILE A 186 0.32 10.12 0.44
C ILE A 186 1.17 10.34 1.69
N TYR A 187 0.57 10.79 2.78
CA TYR A 187 1.29 11.13 4.01
C TYR A 187 2.00 9.92 4.62
N TYR A 188 1.25 8.86 4.89
CA TYR A 188 1.82 7.66 5.49
C TYR A 188 2.61 6.79 4.50
N GLY A 189 2.28 6.85 3.21
CA GLY A 189 3.09 6.26 2.16
C GLY A 189 4.47 6.92 2.10
N THR A 190 4.54 8.25 2.20
CA THR A 190 5.81 8.98 2.33
C THR A 190 6.57 8.57 3.60
N LYS A 191 5.90 8.41 4.74
CA LYS A 191 6.51 7.89 5.97
C LYS A 191 7.14 6.51 5.76
N TYR A 192 6.42 5.62 5.07
CA TYR A 192 6.94 4.29 4.75
C TYR A 192 8.21 4.38 3.89
N VAL A 193 8.15 5.16 2.81
CA VAL A 193 9.31 5.38 1.92
C VAL A 193 10.48 6.00 2.69
N ALA A 194 10.24 6.99 3.53
CA ALA A 194 11.27 7.62 4.36
C ALA A 194 11.93 6.60 5.29
N ASN A 195 11.14 5.79 5.98
CA ASN A 195 11.69 4.79 6.92
C ASN A 195 12.47 3.68 6.21
N SER A 196 12.05 3.32 4.99
CA SER A 196 12.70 2.24 4.23
C SER A 196 13.95 2.70 3.47
N PHE A 197 14.01 3.99 3.06
CA PHE A 197 15.01 4.47 2.10
C PHE A 197 15.73 5.77 2.52
N LYS A 198 15.40 6.36 3.67
CA LYS A 198 15.91 7.67 4.11
C LYS A 198 17.42 7.72 4.38
N THR A 199 18.08 6.59 4.55
CA THR A 199 19.52 6.52 4.85
C THR A 199 20.42 7.02 3.71
N GLN A 200 19.84 7.44 2.61
CA GLN A 200 20.53 7.83 1.39
C GLN A 200 20.45 9.36 1.18
N ASN A 201 21.58 9.98 0.89
CA ASN A 201 21.69 11.45 0.77
C ASN A 201 21.20 12.02 -0.57
N SER A 202 20.83 11.20 -1.53
CA SER A 202 20.26 11.62 -2.80
C SER A 202 19.16 10.68 -3.27
N GLY A 203 18.22 11.18 -4.07
CA GLY A 203 17.15 10.38 -4.64
C GLY A 203 17.66 9.21 -5.49
N TYR A 204 18.77 9.39 -6.17
CA TYR A 204 19.42 8.34 -6.95
C TYR A 204 19.97 7.22 -6.05
N LEU A 205 20.74 7.57 -5.03
CA LEU A 205 21.32 6.61 -4.09
C LEU A 205 20.23 5.87 -3.30
N GLN A 206 19.17 6.57 -2.91
CA GLN A 206 18.00 5.96 -2.25
C GLN A 206 17.35 4.88 -3.10
N LYS A 207 17.31 5.08 -4.40
CA LYS A 207 16.68 4.16 -5.35
C LYS A 207 17.41 2.82 -5.46
N PHE A 208 18.73 2.83 -5.38
CA PHE A 208 19.58 1.66 -5.56
C PHE A 208 20.21 1.14 -4.26
N ASN A 209 19.97 1.82 -3.15
CA ASN A 209 20.56 1.50 -1.86
C ASN A 209 22.08 1.27 -1.93
N VAL A 210 22.79 2.19 -2.58
CA VAL A 210 24.25 2.11 -2.82
C VAL A 210 25.08 3.06 -1.94
N SER A 211 24.45 3.75 -0.97
CA SER A 211 25.16 4.65 -0.08
C SER A 211 26.28 3.93 0.68
N PRO A 212 27.48 4.50 0.76
CA PRO A 212 28.57 3.93 1.57
C PRO A 212 28.21 3.69 3.03
N SER A 213 27.28 4.49 3.58
CA SER A 213 26.80 4.39 4.96
C SER A 213 25.73 3.31 5.17
N SER A 214 25.18 2.74 4.11
CA SER A 214 24.18 1.67 4.24
C SER A 214 24.83 0.35 4.65
N GLN A 215 24.36 -0.24 5.76
CA GLN A 215 24.80 -1.57 6.20
C GLN A 215 24.28 -2.69 5.29
N ASN A 216 23.18 -2.45 4.60
CA ASN A 216 22.49 -3.42 3.75
C ASN A 216 22.47 -2.93 2.29
N LYS A 217 23.66 -2.67 1.72
CA LYS A 217 23.78 -2.27 0.32
C LYS A 217 23.12 -3.28 -0.60
N TYR A 218 22.49 -2.76 -1.67
CA TYR A 218 21.79 -3.56 -2.69
C TYR A 218 20.61 -4.39 -2.16
N THR A 219 20.16 -4.14 -0.94
CA THR A 219 18.94 -4.72 -0.38
C THR A 219 17.89 -3.62 -0.23
N ASN A 220 16.61 -3.99 -0.23
CA ASN A 220 15.50 -3.03 -0.20
C ASN A 220 15.60 -1.98 -1.32
N GLU A 221 16.10 -2.40 -2.47
CA GLU A 221 16.20 -1.56 -3.64
C GLU A 221 14.79 -1.21 -4.13
N TYR A 222 14.58 0.06 -4.41
CA TYR A 222 13.34 0.48 -5.03
C TYR A 222 13.31 0.17 -6.54
N MET A 223 14.46 0.01 -7.15
CA MET A 223 14.60 -0.37 -8.56
C MET A 223 15.81 -1.27 -8.74
N LYS A 224 15.60 -2.42 -9.34
CA LYS A 224 16.66 -3.39 -9.70
C LYS A 224 17.25 -3.15 -11.09
N ASN A 225 16.57 -2.38 -11.93
CA ASN A 225 17.00 -2.13 -13.30
C ASN A 225 17.93 -0.92 -13.39
N VAL A 226 19.24 -1.17 -13.49
CA VAL A 226 20.28 -0.13 -13.61
C VAL A 226 20.13 0.68 -14.90
N GLN A 227 19.61 0.10 -15.98
CA GLN A 227 19.35 0.84 -17.23
C GLN A 227 18.20 1.84 -17.08
N GLY A 228 17.23 1.53 -16.26
CA GLY A 228 16.16 2.46 -15.88
C GLY A 228 16.69 3.72 -15.20
N ALA A 229 17.76 3.58 -14.42
CA ALA A 229 18.42 4.71 -13.76
C ALA A 229 19.05 5.69 -14.74
N ALA A 230 19.70 5.19 -15.78
CA ALA A 230 20.29 6.04 -16.82
C ALA A 230 19.24 6.84 -17.59
N SER A 231 18.09 6.21 -17.88
CA SER A 231 16.96 6.85 -18.55
C SER A 231 16.32 7.93 -17.71
N GLU A 232 16.28 7.76 -16.39
CA GLU A 232 15.68 8.74 -15.47
C GLU A 232 16.63 9.89 -15.11
N ALA A 233 17.95 9.68 -15.20
CA ALA A 233 18.93 10.74 -14.98
C ALA A 233 18.92 11.80 -16.09
N VAL A 234 18.30 11.51 -17.23
CA VAL A 234 18.22 12.38 -18.42
C VAL A 234 16.90 13.16 -18.47
N MET A 235 15.91 12.82 -17.63
CA MET A 235 14.66 13.55 -17.49
C MET A 235 14.73 14.62 -16.39
#